data_c30aa7f7e9be322bd6e2755a7db3a513
#
_entry.id   c30aa7f7e9be322bd6e2755a7db3a513
#
_cell.length_a   1.000
_cell.length_b   1.000
_cell.length_c   1.000
_cell.angle_alpha   90.00
_cell.angle_beta   90.00
_cell.angle_gamma   90.00
#
_symmetry.space_group_name_H-M   'P 1'
#
loop_
_entity.id
_entity.type
_entity.pdbx_description
1 polymer ?
#
loop_
_entity_poly.entity_id
_entity_poly.type
_entity_poly.pdbx_seq_one_letter_code
_entity_poly.pdbx_strand_id
1 'polypeptide(L)'
;KPNPAEAIGLDESYSRRKSYDHWSPNGVLVKNLYFHAEGRLSFSSPDDGSASAFDSFVSDPDNPVPFSAEIRTTQGHAWMVEDQRFAARRPDVLVYESEPLEQEVLIAGPIIASLQVSTTGSDADWIVKLIDVYPPDAPDNSPRGKQVRMGGYQMLLAGEVLRSKFRSSYEEPKPMVPDEVTQIDFDLRDKYHRFLKGHK
;
A
#
# COMPACT_ATOMS: atom_id res chain seq x y z
N LYS A 1 30.89 -8.73 -5.70
CA LYS A 1 29.51 -9.24 -5.73
C LYS A 1 28.77 -8.38 -6.74
N PRO A 2 27.95 -8.93 -7.65
CA PRO A 2 27.18 -8.14 -8.58
C PRO A 2 26.28 -7.16 -7.77
N ASN A 3 26.11 -5.96 -8.30
CA ASN A 3 25.20 -4.96 -7.76
C ASN A 3 23.77 -5.54 -7.76
N PRO A 4 23.02 -5.47 -6.66
CA PRO A 4 21.64 -5.95 -6.64
C PRO A 4 20.76 -5.35 -7.75
N ALA A 5 21.01 -4.12 -8.17
CA ALA A 5 20.28 -3.48 -9.26
C ALA A 5 20.55 -4.12 -10.63
N GLU A 6 21.79 -4.55 -10.90
CA GLU A 6 22.12 -5.30 -12.12
C GLU A 6 21.41 -6.66 -12.16
N ALA A 7 21.26 -7.30 -10.98
CA ALA A 7 20.57 -8.57 -10.84
C ALA A 7 19.08 -8.54 -11.16
N ILE A 8 18.45 -7.35 -11.13
CA ILE A 8 17.04 -7.14 -11.42
C ILE A 8 16.80 -6.30 -12.69
N GLY A 9 17.85 -6.07 -13.49
CA GLY A 9 17.74 -5.32 -14.75
C GLY A 9 17.46 -3.82 -14.59
N LEU A 10 17.61 -3.27 -13.38
CA LEU A 10 17.53 -1.85 -13.13
C LEU A 10 18.86 -1.18 -13.49
N ASP A 11 18.80 0.01 -14.06
CA ASP A 11 20.00 0.77 -14.35
C ASP A 11 20.71 1.22 -13.06
N GLU A 12 21.99 1.58 -13.18
CA GLU A 12 22.79 2.01 -12.01
C GLU A 12 22.20 3.20 -11.26
N SER A 13 21.32 4.00 -11.88
CA SER A 13 20.68 5.14 -11.24
C SER A 13 19.77 4.74 -10.09
N TYR A 14 19.23 3.51 -10.11
CA TYR A 14 18.38 2.94 -9.08
C TYR A 14 19.12 2.58 -7.80
N SER A 15 20.39 2.21 -7.90
CA SER A 15 21.17 1.68 -6.77
C SER A 15 22.09 2.72 -6.14
N ARG A 16 22.13 3.95 -6.67
CA ARG A 16 23.00 4.99 -6.11
C ARG A 16 22.51 5.42 -4.75
N ARG A 17 23.34 5.14 -3.73
CA ARG A 17 23.15 5.69 -2.39
C ARG A 17 23.17 7.22 -2.48
N LYS A 18 22.09 7.87 -2.01
CA LYS A 18 22.02 9.31 -1.81
C LYS A 18 22.18 9.61 -0.33
N SER A 19 22.93 10.64 -0.02
CA SER A 19 23.05 11.19 1.34
C SER A 19 22.25 12.48 1.40
N TYR A 20 21.57 12.70 2.50
CA TYR A 20 20.82 13.89 2.81
C TYR A 20 21.22 14.40 4.19
N ASP A 21 21.25 15.72 4.38
CA ASP A 21 21.62 16.34 5.65
C ASP A 21 20.57 16.07 6.73
N HIS A 22 19.34 15.86 6.33
CA HIS A 22 18.23 15.48 7.21
C HIS A 22 17.16 14.69 6.44
N TRP A 23 16.35 13.96 7.17
CA TRP A 23 15.17 13.27 6.68
C TRP A 23 13.89 14.03 7.13
N SER A 24 12.91 14.29 6.28
CA SER A 24 12.85 14.02 4.85
C SER A 24 13.72 15.01 4.06
N PRO A 25 14.13 14.70 2.80
CA PRO A 25 14.95 15.60 2.01
C PRO A 25 14.29 16.97 1.76
N ASN A 26 15.11 18.02 1.61
CA ASN A 26 14.60 19.35 1.23
C ASN A 26 13.87 19.31 -0.11
N GLY A 27 12.77 20.04 -0.21
CA GLY A 27 11.97 20.15 -1.44
C GLY A 27 10.94 19.06 -1.64
N VAL A 28 10.77 18.15 -0.69
CA VAL A 28 9.64 17.20 -0.67
C VAL A 28 8.36 17.97 -0.39
N LEU A 29 7.34 17.73 -1.21
CA LEU A 29 6.01 18.30 -1.05
C LEU A 29 5.04 17.24 -0.53
N VAL A 30 4.25 17.60 0.46
CA VAL A 30 3.13 16.76 0.90
C VAL A 30 2.07 16.76 -0.20
N LYS A 31 1.64 15.57 -0.60
CA LYS A 31 0.57 15.37 -1.58
C LYS A 31 -0.42 14.36 -1.06
N ASN A 32 -1.69 14.65 -1.22
CA ASN A 32 -2.76 13.70 -0.92
C ASN A 32 -3.02 12.81 -2.12
N LEU A 33 -3.32 11.55 -1.85
CA LEU A 33 -3.78 10.57 -2.80
C LEU A 33 -5.20 10.16 -2.38
N TYR A 34 -6.18 10.39 -3.24
CA TYR A 34 -7.60 10.29 -2.89
C TYR A 34 -8.24 9.04 -3.48
N PHE A 35 -9.09 8.40 -2.68
CA PHE A 35 -10.00 7.37 -3.15
C PHE A 35 -11.17 7.98 -3.92
N HIS A 36 -11.52 7.36 -5.03
CA HIS A 36 -12.67 7.72 -5.85
C HIS A 36 -13.57 6.51 -6.07
N ALA A 37 -14.77 6.75 -6.54
CA ALA A 37 -15.69 5.70 -6.95
C ALA A 37 -15.03 4.73 -7.98
N GLU A 38 -15.55 3.51 -8.04
CA GLU A 38 -15.08 2.45 -8.94
C GLU A 38 -13.62 2.03 -8.72
N GLY A 39 -13.13 2.13 -7.48
CA GLY A 39 -11.78 1.70 -7.11
C GLY A 39 -10.65 2.52 -7.74
N ARG A 40 -10.90 3.77 -8.10
CA ARG A 40 -9.89 4.65 -8.68
C ARG A 40 -9.12 5.43 -7.61
N LEU A 41 -7.83 5.63 -7.84
CA LEU A 41 -6.92 6.39 -6.99
C LEU A 41 -6.36 7.58 -7.77
N SER A 42 -6.33 8.78 -7.19
CA SER A 42 -5.87 9.99 -7.89
C SER A 42 -5.31 11.05 -6.92
N PHE A 43 -4.42 11.88 -7.43
CA PHE A 43 -3.94 13.08 -6.73
C PHE A 43 -4.92 14.26 -6.75
N SER A 44 -5.97 14.18 -7.56
CA SER A 44 -7.04 15.18 -7.61
C SER A 44 -8.07 14.86 -6.53
N SER A 45 -8.53 15.88 -5.80
CA SER A 45 -9.63 15.73 -4.85
C SER A 45 -10.91 15.25 -5.56
N PRO A 46 -11.70 14.38 -4.94
CA PRO A 46 -13.04 14.06 -5.43
C PRO A 46 -13.90 15.34 -5.54
N ASP A 47 -14.82 15.34 -6.49
CA ASP A 47 -15.84 16.41 -6.58
C ASP A 47 -16.81 16.33 -5.39
N ASP A 48 -17.31 17.46 -4.93
CA ASP A 48 -18.19 17.57 -3.75
C ASP A 48 -19.44 16.67 -3.82
N GLY A 49 -19.89 16.29 -5.02
CA GLY A 49 -21.02 15.38 -5.22
C GLY A 49 -20.76 13.91 -4.81
N SER A 50 -19.51 13.53 -4.59
CA SER A 50 -19.13 12.17 -4.17
C SER A 50 -18.99 12.01 -2.65
N ALA A 51 -19.21 13.06 -1.88
CA ALA A 51 -19.01 13.08 -0.41
C ALA A 51 -19.87 12.08 0.38
N SER A 52 -20.89 11.49 -0.23
CA SER A 52 -21.74 10.43 0.35
C SER A 52 -21.44 9.03 -0.19
N ALA A 53 -20.48 8.88 -1.11
CA ALA A 53 -20.13 7.58 -1.66
C ALA A 53 -19.22 6.82 -0.68
N PHE A 54 -19.47 5.54 -0.51
CA PHE A 54 -18.63 4.65 0.28
C PHE A 54 -18.54 3.28 -0.37
N ASP A 55 -17.43 2.62 -0.15
CA ASP A 55 -17.24 1.21 -0.47
C ASP A 55 -17.35 0.39 0.81
N SER A 56 -17.87 -0.81 0.73
CA SER A 56 -18.06 -1.70 1.87
C SER A 56 -17.63 -3.12 1.57
N PHE A 57 -17.20 -3.82 2.60
CA PHE A 57 -16.89 -5.24 2.55
C PHE A 57 -17.32 -5.93 3.85
N VAL A 58 -17.45 -7.23 3.81
CA VAL A 58 -17.73 -8.04 4.99
C VAL A 58 -16.40 -8.60 5.50
N SER A 59 -16.05 -8.24 6.74
CA SER A 59 -14.92 -8.86 7.45
C SER A 59 -15.40 -10.14 8.12
N ASP A 60 -14.97 -11.28 7.60
CA ASP A 60 -15.32 -12.61 8.12
C ASP A 60 -14.18 -13.18 8.97
N PRO A 61 -14.32 -13.29 10.29
CA PRO A 61 -13.29 -13.84 11.17
C PRO A 61 -13.00 -15.32 10.91
N ASP A 62 -13.94 -16.06 10.32
CA ASP A 62 -13.74 -17.48 9.97
C ASP A 62 -12.96 -17.65 8.64
N ASN A 63 -12.88 -16.59 7.84
CA ASN A 63 -12.14 -16.58 6.58
C ASN A 63 -11.33 -15.29 6.40
N PRO A 64 -10.39 -14.98 7.30
CA PRO A 64 -9.65 -13.72 7.27
C PRO A 64 -8.79 -13.59 6.02
N VAL A 65 -8.52 -12.36 5.61
CA VAL A 65 -7.58 -12.10 4.51
C VAL A 65 -6.19 -12.60 4.93
N PRO A 66 -5.57 -13.51 4.16
CA PRO A 66 -4.27 -14.06 4.52
C PRO A 66 -3.18 -12.99 4.39
N PHE A 67 -2.18 -13.06 5.25
CA PHE A 67 -1.02 -12.19 5.21
C PHE A 67 -0.07 -12.51 4.05
N SER A 68 0.00 -13.78 3.66
CA SER A 68 0.80 -14.31 2.55
C SER A 68 0.00 -15.34 1.75
N ALA A 69 0.37 -15.58 0.50
CA ALA A 69 -0.32 -16.53 -0.39
C ALA A 69 -0.31 -17.98 0.15
N GLU A 70 0.73 -18.35 0.87
CA GLU A 70 0.89 -19.69 1.46
C GLU A 70 0.96 -19.60 2.98
N ILE A 71 0.26 -20.51 3.66
CA ILE A 71 0.41 -20.68 5.10
C ILE A 71 1.77 -21.34 5.37
N ARG A 72 2.60 -20.66 6.14
CA ARG A 72 3.95 -21.12 6.49
C ARG A 72 4.12 -21.19 7.99
N THR A 73 4.78 -22.26 8.45
CA THR A 73 5.11 -22.47 9.86
C THR A 73 6.40 -21.79 10.29
N THR A 74 7.20 -21.33 9.33
CA THR A 74 8.46 -20.65 9.56
C THR A 74 8.42 -19.24 9.00
N GLN A 75 8.90 -18.28 9.78
CA GLN A 75 9.03 -16.90 9.36
C GLN A 75 10.19 -16.77 8.37
N GLY A 76 9.88 -16.67 7.08
CA GLY A 76 10.84 -16.37 6.02
C GLY A 76 10.75 -14.91 5.60
N HIS A 77 11.59 -14.50 4.64
CA HIS A 77 11.57 -13.15 4.09
C HIS A 77 10.68 -13.03 2.83
N ALA A 78 10.08 -14.13 2.36
CA ALA A 78 9.32 -14.16 1.10
C ALA A 78 8.13 -13.20 1.11
N TRP A 79 7.45 -13.06 2.23
CA TRP A 79 6.29 -12.17 2.38
C TRP A 79 6.60 -10.69 2.08
N MET A 80 7.86 -10.27 2.32
CA MET A 80 8.29 -8.86 2.10
C MET A 80 8.31 -8.48 0.61
N VAL A 81 8.40 -9.47 -0.26
CA VAL A 81 8.53 -9.29 -1.71
C VAL A 81 7.48 -10.11 -2.47
N GLU A 82 6.48 -10.63 -1.79
CA GLU A 82 5.45 -11.47 -2.40
C GLU A 82 4.48 -10.62 -3.20
N ASP A 83 4.12 -11.15 -4.37
CA ASP A 83 3.13 -10.56 -5.25
C ASP A 83 1.76 -10.50 -4.56
N GLN A 84 1.23 -9.31 -4.35
CA GLN A 84 0.00 -9.09 -3.57
C GLN A 84 -1.30 -9.46 -4.32
N ARG A 85 -1.22 -9.92 -5.57
CA ARG A 85 -2.39 -10.36 -6.36
C ARG A 85 -3.19 -11.49 -5.69
N PHE A 86 -2.59 -12.25 -4.78
CA PHE A 86 -3.31 -13.29 -4.04
C PHE A 86 -4.45 -12.75 -3.18
N ALA A 87 -4.30 -11.53 -2.66
CA ALA A 87 -5.29 -10.86 -1.83
C ALA A 87 -6.17 -9.88 -2.63
N ALA A 88 -5.61 -9.21 -3.63
CA ALA A 88 -6.28 -8.12 -4.36
C ALA A 88 -7.57 -8.53 -5.12
N ARG A 89 -7.83 -9.83 -5.29
CA ARG A 89 -9.03 -10.34 -5.99
C ARG A 89 -10.12 -10.81 -5.04
N ARG A 90 -9.91 -10.69 -3.74
CA ARG A 90 -10.89 -11.11 -2.75
C ARG A 90 -12.01 -10.06 -2.62
N PRO A 91 -13.26 -10.49 -2.37
CA PRO A 91 -14.39 -9.56 -2.20
C PRO A 91 -14.33 -8.78 -0.89
N ASP A 92 -13.49 -9.20 0.05
CA ASP A 92 -13.25 -8.57 1.35
C ASP A 92 -11.98 -7.70 1.37
N VAL A 93 -11.46 -7.36 0.17
CA VAL A 93 -10.32 -6.44 -0.02
C VAL A 93 -10.74 -5.33 -0.98
N LEU A 94 -10.75 -4.10 -0.48
CA LEU A 94 -10.96 -2.92 -1.33
C LEU A 94 -9.63 -2.58 -2.03
N VAL A 95 -9.70 -2.41 -3.34
CA VAL A 95 -8.54 -2.07 -4.17
C VAL A 95 -8.82 -0.77 -4.90
N TYR A 96 -7.88 0.17 -4.77
CA TYR A 96 -7.92 1.43 -5.50
C TYR A 96 -6.65 1.56 -6.33
N GLU A 97 -6.80 1.77 -7.62
CA GLU A 97 -5.68 1.88 -8.55
C GLU A 97 -5.64 3.26 -9.22
N SER A 98 -4.43 3.79 -9.39
CA SER A 98 -4.24 4.97 -10.24
C SER A 98 -4.24 4.57 -11.72
N GLU A 99 -4.43 5.54 -12.61
CA GLU A 99 -4.03 5.38 -13.99
C GLU A 99 -2.51 5.14 -14.07
N PRO A 100 -2.01 4.51 -15.15
CA PRO A 100 -0.58 4.38 -15.36
C PRO A 100 0.11 5.75 -15.29
N LEU A 101 1.16 5.84 -14.50
CA LEU A 101 1.89 7.09 -14.29
C LEU A 101 2.50 7.58 -15.60
N GLU A 102 2.24 8.82 -15.96
CA GLU A 102 2.82 9.47 -17.15
C GLU A 102 4.30 9.81 -16.99
N GLN A 103 4.73 9.98 -15.75
CA GLN A 103 6.11 10.26 -15.34
C GLN A 103 6.42 9.55 -14.03
N GLU A 104 7.70 9.43 -13.70
CA GLU A 104 8.11 8.85 -12.42
C GLU A 104 7.65 9.70 -11.24
N VAL A 105 7.29 9.03 -10.14
CA VAL A 105 6.95 9.65 -8.87
C VAL A 105 7.91 9.16 -7.79
N LEU A 106 8.68 10.07 -7.23
CA LEU A 106 9.56 9.78 -6.10
C LEU A 106 8.89 10.17 -4.79
N ILE A 107 8.70 9.21 -3.89
CA ILE A 107 8.27 9.47 -2.52
C ILE A 107 9.48 9.43 -1.59
N ALA A 108 9.52 10.35 -0.61
CA ALA A 108 10.62 10.42 0.37
C ALA A 108 10.12 11.04 1.68
N GLY A 109 9.69 10.22 2.62
CA GLY A 109 9.15 10.66 3.90
C GLY A 109 8.04 9.76 4.43
N PRO A 110 7.28 10.24 5.42
CA PRO A 110 6.18 9.51 6.02
C PRO A 110 5.01 9.34 5.06
N ILE A 111 4.32 8.22 5.19
CA ILE A 111 3.09 7.90 4.48
C ILE A 111 1.99 7.74 5.52
N ILE A 112 0.99 8.60 5.49
CA ILE A 112 -0.12 8.57 6.44
C ILE A 112 -1.37 8.06 5.73
N ALA A 113 -1.98 7.01 6.28
CA ALA A 113 -3.34 6.63 5.94
C ALA A 113 -4.32 7.48 6.75
N SER A 114 -5.20 8.18 6.07
CA SER A 114 -6.22 9.06 6.64
C SER A 114 -7.58 8.65 6.09
N LEU A 115 -8.39 7.98 6.91
CA LEU A 115 -9.58 7.29 6.46
C LEU A 115 -10.82 7.73 7.24
N GLN A 116 -11.95 7.88 6.54
CA GLN A 116 -13.28 7.96 7.12
C GLN A 116 -13.90 6.56 7.09
N VAL A 117 -14.11 5.95 8.24
CA VAL A 117 -14.54 4.55 8.34
C VAL A 117 -15.72 4.39 9.28
N SER A 118 -16.54 3.37 9.04
CA SER A 118 -17.55 2.89 9.96
C SER A 118 -17.56 1.37 10.02
N THR A 119 -18.10 0.81 11.07
CA THR A 119 -18.28 -0.63 11.23
C THR A 119 -19.60 -0.90 11.93
N THR A 120 -20.22 -2.02 11.65
CA THR A 120 -21.42 -2.48 12.37
C THR A 120 -21.10 -2.99 13.79
N GLY A 121 -19.82 -3.16 14.10
CA GLY A 121 -19.33 -3.57 15.41
C GLY A 121 -18.76 -2.40 16.23
N SER A 122 -18.20 -2.72 17.37
CA SER A 122 -17.56 -1.74 18.27
C SER A 122 -16.05 -1.67 18.13
N ASP A 123 -15.44 -2.52 17.29
CA ASP A 123 -14.00 -2.54 16.99
C ASP A 123 -13.76 -3.20 15.64
N ALA A 124 -12.68 -2.80 14.97
CA ALA A 124 -12.24 -3.40 13.71
C ALA A 124 -10.73 -3.21 13.53
N ASP A 125 -10.10 -4.08 12.76
CA ASP A 125 -8.73 -3.91 12.28
C ASP A 125 -8.76 -3.31 10.87
N TRP A 126 -8.11 -2.16 10.71
CA TRP A 126 -7.95 -1.49 9.42
C TRP A 126 -6.54 -1.69 8.92
N ILE A 127 -6.43 -2.40 7.81
CA ILE A 127 -5.13 -2.74 7.20
C ILE A 127 -5.03 -2.00 5.88
N VAL A 128 -4.01 -1.16 5.75
CA VAL A 128 -3.72 -0.43 4.51
C VAL A 128 -2.40 -0.91 3.95
N LYS A 129 -2.37 -1.19 2.65
CA LYS A 129 -1.16 -1.52 1.91
C LYS A 129 -0.98 -0.54 0.75
N LEU A 130 0.21 0.03 0.62
CA LEU A 130 0.64 0.76 -0.57
C LEU A 130 1.44 -0.19 -1.44
N ILE A 131 1.05 -0.30 -2.70
CA ILE A 131 1.56 -1.28 -3.64
C ILE A 131 2.02 -0.57 -4.90
N ASP A 132 3.20 -0.94 -5.39
CA ASP A 132 3.70 -0.54 -6.70
C ASP A 132 3.31 -1.62 -7.72
N VAL A 133 2.42 -1.29 -8.62
CA VAL A 133 1.90 -2.21 -9.65
C VAL A 133 2.70 -2.04 -10.93
N TYR A 134 3.39 -3.09 -11.34
CA TYR A 134 4.21 -3.11 -12.53
C TYR A 134 3.36 -3.15 -13.82
N PRO A 135 3.84 -2.58 -14.93
CA PRO A 135 3.16 -2.69 -16.22
C PRO A 135 2.95 -4.15 -16.64
N PRO A 136 1.90 -4.45 -17.43
CA PRO A 136 1.61 -5.84 -17.85
C PRO A 136 2.74 -6.48 -18.69
N ASP A 137 3.54 -5.66 -19.35
CA ASP A 137 4.67 -6.04 -20.20
C ASP A 137 6.03 -5.92 -19.52
N ALA A 138 6.05 -5.71 -18.19
CA ALA A 138 7.30 -5.67 -17.44
C ALA A 138 8.11 -6.96 -17.66
N PRO A 139 9.42 -6.86 -17.95
CA PRO A 139 10.26 -8.02 -18.23
C PRO A 139 10.39 -8.91 -17.00
N ASP A 140 10.29 -10.21 -17.21
CA ASP A 140 10.41 -11.20 -16.15
C ASP A 140 11.81 -11.14 -15.50
N ASN A 141 11.84 -11.41 -14.22
CA ASN A 141 13.07 -11.44 -13.42
C ASN A 141 13.46 -12.89 -13.09
N SER A 142 14.75 -13.16 -13.05
CA SER A 142 15.26 -14.51 -12.76
C SER A 142 16.30 -14.53 -11.63
N PRO A 143 15.93 -14.09 -10.42
CA PRO A 143 16.85 -14.08 -9.31
C PRO A 143 17.30 -15.50 -8.96
N ARG A 144 18.59 -15.73 -8.97
CA ARG A 144 19.18 -17.04 -8.65
C ARG A 144 18.62 -18.21 -9.50
N GLY A 145 18.26 -17.93 -10.77
CA GLY A 145 17.75 -18.94 -11.72
C GLY A 145 16.28 -19.32 -11.52
N LYS A 146 15.58 -18.70 -10.58
CA LYS A 146 14.13 -18.87 -10.38
C LYS A 146 13.40 -17.77 -11.14
N GLN A 147 12.65 -18.12 -12.17
CA GLN A 147 11.89 -17.15 -12.94
C GLN A 147 10.74 -16.56 -12.11
N VAL A 148 10.66 -15.24 -12.07
CA VAL A 148 9.59 -14.47 -11.41
C VAL A 148 8.90 -13.63 -12.48
N ARG A 149 7.60 -13.85 -12.65
CA ARG A 149 6.77 -13.12 -13.59
C ARG A 149 6.51 -11.70 -13.06
N MET A 150 7.01 -10.70 -13.77
CA MET A 150 6.90 -9.30 -13.35
C MET A 150 5.72 -8.56 -14.01
N GLY A 151 5.17 -9.05 -15.10
CA GLY A 151 4.01 -8.43 -15.73
C GLY A 151 2.81 -8.35 -14.79
N GLY A 152 2.39 -7.13 -14.44
CA GLY A 152 1.34 -6.85 -13.48
C GLY A 152 1.69 -7.22 -12.02
N TYR A 153 2.97 -7.37 -11.70
CA TYR A 153 3.43 -7.68 -10.34
C TYR A 153 3.02 -6.59 -9.37
N GLN A 154 2.47 -6.98 -8.22
CA GLN A 154 2.04 -6.08 -7.17
C GLN A 154 3.05 -6.10 -6.02
N MET A 155 4.00 -5.18 -6.06
CA MET A 155 5.06 -5.10 -5.07
C MET A 155 4.59 -4.34 -3.82
N LEU A 156 4.57 -5.02 -2.68
CA LEU A 156 4.27 -4.38 -1.40
C LEU A 156 5.37 -3.37 -1.05
N LEU A 157 5.02 -2.10 -0.96
CA LEU A 157 5.93 -1.03 -0.54
C LEU A 157 5.79 -0.69 0.94
N ALA A 158 4.58 -0.54 1.40
CA ALA A 158 4.24 -0.22 2.77
C ALA A 158 2.95 -0.92 3.18
N GLY A 159 2.85 -1.28 4.44
CA GLY A 159 1.63 -1.82 5.01
C GLY A 159 1.66 -1.69 6.52
N GLU A 160 0.50 -1.32 7.10
CA GLU A 160 0.35 -1.21 8.54
C GLU A 160 -1.10 -1.52 8.91
N VAL A 161 -1.31 -1.82 10.18
CA VAL A 161 -2.61 -2.13 10.76
C VAL A 161 -2.91 -1.20 11.93
N LEU A 162 -4.14 -0.70 11.98
CA LEU A 162 -4.67 -0.01 13.14
C LEU A 162 -5.92 -0.73 13.65
N ARG A 163 -5.90 -1.15 14.92
CA ARG A 163 -7.12 -1.55 15.61
C ARG A 163 -7.87 -0.31 16.10
N SER A 164 -9.11 -0.15 15.68
CA SER A 164 -9.90 1.08 15.83
C SER A 164 -9.95 1.62 17.27
N LYS A 165 -10.07 0.75 18.26
CA LYS A 165 -10.13 1.20 19.67
C LYS A 165 -8.86 1.91 20.14
N PHE A 166 -7.73 1.73 19.45
CA PHE A 166 -6.47 2.38 19.77
C PHE A 166 -6.18 3.64 18.94
N ARG A 167 -7.14 4.12 18.16
CA ARG A 167 -6.96 5.27 17.25
C ARG A 167 -6.49 6.56 17.93
N SER A 168 -6.81 6.71 19.23
CA SER A 168 -6.44 7.92 19.99
C SER A 168 -5.38 7.63 21.05
N SER A 169 -5.33 6.43 21.59
CA SER A 169 -4.40 6.06 22.68
C SER A 169 -4.31 4.55 22.81
N TYR A 170 -3.11 4.05 23.05
CA TYR A 170 -2.88 2.64 23.42
C TYR A 170 -3.17 2.37 24.89
N GLU A 171 -3.12 3.40 25.75
CA GLU A 171 -3.36 3.29 27.18
C GLU A 171 -4.85 3.38 27.53
N GLU A 172 -5.59 4.18 26.75
CA GLU A 172 -7.02 4.42 26.94
C GLU A 172 -7.81 4.02 25.67
N PRO A 173 -8.06 2.72 25.45
CA PRO A 173 -8.78 2.26 24.27
C PRO A 173 -10.24 2.75 24.29
N LYS A 174 -10.71 3.26 23.14
CA LYS A 174 -12.09 3.76 22.96
C LYS A 174 -12.79 2.95 21.89
N PRO A 175 -13.86 2.19 22.21
CA PRO A 175 -14.66 1.50 21.20
C PRO A 175 -15.17 2.46 20.11
N MET A 176 -15.43 1.94 18.94
CA MET A 176 -16.21 2.63 17.92
C MET A 176 -17.70 2.60 18.29
N VAL A 177 -18.43 3.58 17.81
CA VAL A 177 -19.89 3.55 17.81
C VAL A 177 -20.33 2.86 16.53
N PRO A 178 -21.15 1.79 16.60
CA PRO A 178 -21.63 1.10 15.41
C PRO A 178 -22.31 2.06 14.42
N ASP A 179 -21.99 1.90 13.14
CA ASP A 179 -22.54 2.66 12.01
C ASP A 179 -22.20 4.16 12.00
N GLU A 180 -21.42 4.65 12.98
CA GLU A 180 -20.95 6.04 13.01
C GLU A 180 -19.63 6.19 12.25
N VAL A 181 -19.57 7.16 11.34
CA VAL A 181 -18.35 7.48 10.60
C VAL A 181 -17.32 8.09 11.55
N THR A 182 -16.16 7.49 11.58
CA THR A 182 -15.05 7.86 12.46
C THR A 182 -13.79 8.12 11.63
N GLN A 183 -13.11 9.24 11.90
CA GLN A 183 -11.79 9.50 11.33
C GLN A 183 -10.74 8.63 12.02
N ILE A 184 -9.90 7.98 11.22
CA ILE A 184 -8.70 7.28 11.70
C ILE A 184 -7.49 7.70 10.87
N ASP A 185 -6.38 7.92 11.58
CA ASP A 185 -5.11 8.28 10.97
C ASP A 185 -4.02 7.37 11.54
N PHE A 186 -3.19 6.79 10.67
CA PHE A 186 -2.06 5.99 11.11
C PHE A 186 -0.92 5.99 10.09
N ASP A 187 0.29 5.79 10.60
CA ASP A 187 1.53 5.92 9.87
C ASP A 187 1.96 4.57 9.27
N LEU A 188 2.11 4.53 7.92
CA LEU A 188 2.67 3.40 7.17
C LEU A 188 4.21 3.44 7.15
N ARG A 189 4.81 4.31 7.94
CA ARG A 189 6.24 4.55 8.08
C ARG A 189 6.90 5.23 6.88
N ASP A 190 8.05 5.79 7.15
CA ASP A 190 8.86 6.48 6.13
C ASP A 190 9.28 5.54 5.01
N LYS A 191 9.15 6.01 3.78
CA LYS A 191 9.63 5.32 2.59
C LYS A 191 10.47 6.25 1.71
N TYR A 192 11.41 5.65 1.05
CA TYR A 192 12.12 6.23 -0.09
C TYR A 192 11.94 5.28 -1.27
N HIS A 193 11.05 5.62 -2.18
CA HIS A 193 10.72 4.76 -3.31
C HIS A 193 10.39 5.57 -4.56
N ARG A 194 10.72 5.00 -5.71
CA ARG A 194 10.45 5.60 -7.01
C ARG A 194 9.50 4.72 -7.79
N PHE A 195 8.29 5.19 -7.97
CA PHE A 195 7.35 4.61 -8.93
C PHE A 195 7.77 5.04 -10.34
N LEU A 196 7.93 4.09 -11.23
CA LEU A 196 8.34 4.39 -12.59
C LEU A 196 7.17 4.83 -13.48
N LYS A 197 7.50 5.49 -14.59
CA LYS A 197 6.52 5.72 -15.66
C LYS A 197 5.89 4.39 -16.10
N GLY A 198 4.57 4.37 -16.25
CA GLY A 198 3.78 3.20 -16.62
C GLY A 198 3.39 2.29 -15.45
N HIS A 199 3.97 2.47 -14.27
CA HIS A 199 3.50 1.83 -13.04
C HIS A 199 2.21 2.48 -12.53
N LYS A 200 1.54 1.83 -11.59
CA LYS A 200 0.37 2.37 -10.89
C LYS A 200 0.59 2.37 -9.39
#